data_50e79397e3ed2c16aaa24dc6ae799b2f
#
_entry.id   50e79397e3ed2c16aaa24dc6ae799b2f
#
_cell.length_a   1.000
_cell.length_b   1.000
_cell.length_c   1.000
_cell.angle_alpha   90.00
_cell.angle_beta   90.00
_cell.angle_gamma   90.00
#
_symmetry.space_group_name_H-M   'P 1'
#
loop_
_entity.id
_entity.type
_entity.pdbx_description
1 polymer ?
#
loop_
_entity_poly.entity_id
_entity_poly.type
_entity_poly.pdbx_seq_one_letter_code
_entity_poly.pdbx_strand_id
1 'polypeptide(L)'
;MARQKGKMNNELSPNPLWTKDFTIITIGSVVSMLGSALSGFAMSLLVLDYTKSTFMFALYNVIYMLPNAVVPVLCGPFLDRFSRKRTIYTLDFISSALYLILSAILMLDLFSFPILAVGCFLLGTISSVYYVAYDSFYPLLITEGNYSKAYSIASTLETLAMIMIPISALVYNSVGIVPLFLFNTCTYFIAAVMETHIGAEEKYIEKQKQSSSEVSGGIRRFVSDFRKGMEYLYSEKGLLAIAIYFVFSSFAGGATGSLTLPYFKSTFHNGEYVYMMVWGMMAVGRGIGGFIHYKVRLPVQRKFVIALFVYITLSLLEGSYLYFPVWVMMIMCFCVGILGVTSYNIRISATQHYVPDERKGRFNGTFGTLNTLGTLCGQLIAGALAEFLPVRAIISSAMFINLLAAIFVIGFGAKHVKKIYNVQN
;
A
#
# COMPACT_ATOMS: atom_id res chain seq x y z
N MET A 1 -31.46 53.64 16.77
CA MET A 1 -31.35 52.19 16.61
C MET A 1 -31.39 51.77 15.13
N ALA A 2 -30.45 52.22 14.29
CA ALA A 2 -30.43 51.92 12.87
C ALA A 2 -29.03 52.11 12.29
N ARG A 3 -27.95 51.55 12.93
CA ARG A 3 -26.56 51.69 12.42
C ARG A 3 -25.63 50.54 12.82
N GLN A 4 -26.17 49.32 12.99
CA GLN A 4 -25.34 48.13 13.30
C GLN A 4 -25.72 46.84 12.51
N LYS A 5 -26.35 46.99 11.32
CA LYS A 5 -26.68 45.84 10.44
C LYS A 5 -25.87 45.80 9.13
N GLY A 6 -24.68 46.34 9.10
CA GLY A 6 -23.89 46.48 7.86
C GLY A 6 -22.47 45.94 7.94
N LYS A 7 -22.19 44.87 8.71
CA LYS A 7 -20.83 44.29 8.78
C LYS A 7 -20.82 42.77 9.08
N MET A 8 -21.69 42.03 8.46
CA MET A 8 -21.67 40.58 8.60
C MET A 8 -22.09 39.88 7.30
N ASN A 9 -21.39 40.16 6.24
CA ASN A 9 -21.41 39.38 4.99
C ASN A 9 -20.09 39.64 4.23
N ASN A 10 -18.95 39.36 4.87
CA ASN A 10 -17.77 38.90 4.17
C ASN A 10 -17.84 37.37 4.20
N GLU A 11 -18.73 36.81 3.40
CA GLU A 11 -18.60 35.40 2.99
C GLU A 11 -17.26 35.32 2.26
N LEU A 12 -16.27 34.76 2.96
CA LEU A 12 -15.02 34.31 2.41
C LEU A 12 -15.39 33.45 1.20
N SER A 13 -15.15 33.96 0.00
CA SER A 13 -15.22 33.14 -1.21
C SER A 13 -14.42 31.87 -0.93
N PRO A 14 -14.99 30.67 -1.09
CA PRO A 14 -14.29 29.44 -0.74
C PRO A 14 -12.98 29.42 -1.52
N ASN A 15 -11.84 29.36 -0.82
CA ASN A 15 -10.53 29.26 -1.45
C ASN A 15 -10.57 28.11 -2.46
N PRO A 16 -10.30 28.32 -3.75
CA PRO A 16 -10.41 27.26 -4.75
C PRO A 16 -9.39 26.15 -4.42
N LEU A 17 -9.82 24.90 -4.47
CA LEU A 17 -8.92 23.75 -4.32
C LEU A 17 -7.94 23.67 -5.50
N TRP A 18 -8.44 23.90 -6.72
CA TRP A 18 -7.68 23.81 -7.95
C TRP A 18 -6.81 25.05 -8.16
N THR A 19 -5.80 25.20 -7.30
CA THR A 19 -4.70 26.13 -7.53
C THR A 19 -3.78 25.60 -8.63
N LYS A 20 -2.92 26.45 -9.20
CA LYS A 20 -1.93 26.05 -10.19
C LYS A 20 -1.07 24.89 -9.67
N ASP A 21 -0.54 25.01 -8.45
CA ASP A 21 0.36 24.04 -7.87
C ASP A 21 -0.34 22.71 -7.52
N PHE A 22 -1.56 22.79 -6.96
CA PHE A 22 -2.37 21.59 -6.71
C PHE A 22 -2.77 20.86 -7.99
N THR A 23 -3.05 21.62 -9.06
CA THR A 23 -3.38 21.04 -10.39
C THR A 23 -2.17 20.32 -10.98
N ILE A 24 -0.99 20.95 -10.93
CA ILE A 24 0.26 20.36 -11.45
C ILE A 24 0.57 19.05 -10.74
N ILE A 25 0.63 19.05 -9.39
CA ILE A 25 0.97 17.84 -8.64
C ILE A 25 -0.06 16.74 -8.86
N THR A 26 -1.35 17.08 -8.92
CA THR A 26 -2.42 16.09 -9.12
C THR A 26 -2.34 15.45 -10.51
N ILE A 27 -2.19 16.25 -11.57
CA ILE A 27 -2.11 15.73 -12.94
C ILE A 27 -0.79 14.97 -13.15
N GLY A 28 0.35 15.50 -12.66
CA GLY A 28 1.64 14.83 -12.72
C GLY A 28 1.57 13.44 -12.06
N SER A 29 1.06 13.38 -10.83
CA SER A 29 0.87 12.10 -10.11
C SER A 29 -0.06 11.13 -10.83
N VAL A 30 -1.15 11.60 -11.45
CA VAL A 30 -2.04 10.74 -12.26
C VAL A 30 -1.27 10.09 -13.41
N VAL A 31 -0.54 10.92 -14.16
CA VAL A 31 0.19 10.46 -15.35
C VAL A 31 1.24 9.42 -14.97
N SER A 32 2.08 9.69 -13.97
CA SER A 32 3.12 8.75 -13.52
C SER A 32 2.52 7.50 -12.85
N MET A 33 1.43 7.62 -12.10
CA MET A 33 0.75 6.50 -11.44
C MET A 33 0.11 5.54 -12.46
N LEU A 34 -0.52 6.04 -13.50
CA LEU A 34 -1.10 5.21 -14.58
C LEU A 34 0.00 4.45 -15.32
N GLY A 35 1.12 5.12 -15.66
CA GLY A 35 2.27 4.47 -16.26
C GLY A 35 2.87 3.38 -15.37
N SER A 36 3.00 3.66 -14.07
CA SER A 36 3.54 2.72 -13.08
C SER A 36 2.64 1.52 -12.87
N ALA A 37 1.32 1.69 -12.84
CA ALA A 37 0.37 0.59 -12.71
C ALA A 37 0.43 -0.35 -13.92
N LEU A 38 0.54 0.20 -15.13
CA LEU A 38 0.73 -0.57 -16.35
C LEU A 38 2.05 -1.35 -16.34
N SER A 39 3.16 -0.67 -16.06
CA SER A 39 4.50 -1.27 -16.09
C SER A 39 4.73 -2.26 -14.95
N GLY A 40 4.20 -2.01 -13.76
CA GLY A 40 4.39 -2.87 -12.60
C GLY A 40 3.74 -4.24 -12.77
N PHE A 41 2.52 -4.30 -13.32
CA PHE A 41 1.88 -5.59 -13.60
C PHE A 41 2.54 -6.32 -14.77
N ALA A 42 2.91 -5.59 -15.84
CA ALA A 42 3.66 -6.16 -16.96
C ALA A 42 5.02 -6.74 -16.52
N MET A 43 5.72 -6.08 -15.59
CA MET A 43 6.96 -6.59 -15.01
C MET A 43 6.75 -7.89 -14.24
N SER A 44 5.64 -8.00 -13.51
CA SER A 44 5.24 -9.23 -12.84
C SER A 44 5.03 -10.39 -13.82
N LEU A 45 4.40 -10.12 -14.95
CA LEU A 45 4.21 -11.10 -16.04
C LEU A 45 5.55 -11.47 -16.68
N LEU A 46 6.43 -10.49 -16.96
CA LEU A 46 7.76 -10.73 -17.51
C LEU A 46 8.58 -11.66 -16.63
N VAL A 47 8.60 -11.43 -15.31
CA VAL A 47 9.34 -12.29 -14.38
C VAL A 47 8.86 -13.73 -14.47
N LEU A 48 7.55 -13.94 -14.47
CA LEU A 48 6.96 -15.29 -14.59
C LEU A 48 7.25 -15.93 -15.94
N ASP A 49 7.17 -15.16 -17.04
CA ASP A 49 7.41 -15.68 -18.39
C ASP A 49 8.86 -16.04 -18.62
N TYR A 50 9.77 -15.25 -18.08
CA TYR A 50 11.21 -15.46 -18.23
C TYR A 50 11.73 -16.56 -17.31
N THR A 51 11.37 -16.55 -16.01
CA THR A 51 11.95 -17.46 -15.03
C THR A 51 11.20 -18.77 -14.92
N LYS A 52 9.91 -18.80 -15.25
CA LYS A 52 8.98 -19.94 -15.04
C LYS A 52 8.97 -20.45 -13.59
N SER A 53 9.45 -19.63 -12.63
CA SER A 53 9.60 -19.97 -11.22
C SER A 53 8.74 -19.07 -10.33
N THR A 54 7.94 -19.69 -9.49
CA THR A 54 7.14 -19.01 -8.47
C THR A 54 8.03 -18.39 -7.40
N PHE A 55 9.15 -19.03 -7.07
CA PHE A 55 10.12 -18.47 -6.14
C PHE A 55 10.77 -17.18 -6.66
N MET A 56 11.19 -17.15 -7.93
CA MET A 56 11.77 -15.94 -8.53
C MET A 56 10.75 -14.80 -8.58
N PHE A 57 9.48 -15.11 -8.82
CA PHE A 57 8.41 -14.12 -8.74
C PHE A 57 8.21 -13.58 -7.31
N ALA A 58 8.22 -14.45 -6.30
CA ALA A 58 8.16 -14.05 -4.90
C ALA A 58 9.38 -13.20 -4.50
N LEU A 59 10.57 -13.61 -4.92
CA LEU A 59 11.83 -12.88 -4.70
C LEU A 59 11.80 -11.49 -5.35
N TYR A 60 11.29 -11.38 -6.57
CA TYR A 60 11.08 -10.10 -7.24
C TYR A 60 10.20 -9.16 -6.40
N ASN A 61 9.05 -9.64 -5.91
CA ASN A 61 8.15 -8.85 -5.08
C ASN A 61 8.83 -8.39 -3.77
N VAL A 62 9.60 -9.27 -3.14
CA VAL A 62 10.35 -8.94 -1.92
C VAL A 62 11.42 -7.89 -2.19
N ILE A 63 12.20 -8.03 -3.27
CA ILE A 63 13.24 -7.07 -3.66
C ILE A 63 12.63 -5.69 -3.90
N TYR A 64 11.48 -5.62 -4.57
CA TYR A 64 10.77 -4.36 -4.82
C TYR A 64 10.20 -3.74 -3.52
N MET A 65 9.65 -4.57 -2.62
CA MET A 65 9.01 -4.10 -1.39
C MET A 65 9.98 -3.83 -0.24
N LEU A 66 11.15 -4.47 -0.24
CA LEU A 66 12.12 -4.37 0.86
C LEU A 66 12.53 -2.92 1.20
N PRO A 67 12.79 -2.03 0.21
CA PRO A 67 13.07 -0.64 0.49
C PRO A 67 11.96 0.07 1.29
N ASN A 68 10.69 -0.28 1.06
CA ASN A 68 9.56 0.35 1.77
C ASN A 68 9.57 0.09 3.30
N ALA A 69 10.26 -0.96 3.75
CA ALA A 69 10.41 -1.24 5.17
C ALA A 69 11.49 -0.37 5.85
N VAL A 70 12.53 0.03 5.11
CA VAL A 70 13.74 0.65 5.68
C VAL A 70 13.88 2.11 5.26
N VAL A 71 13.64 2.42 3.99
CA VAL A 71 13.91 3.73 3.39
C VAL A 71 13.12 4.87 4.03
N PRO A 72 11.81 4.76 4.33
CA PRO A 72 11.05 5.84 4.95
C PRO A 72 11.66 6.34 6.26
N VAL A 73 12.23 5.42 7.01
CA VAL A 73 12.89 5.72 8.30
C VAL A 73 14.18 6.49 8.11
N LEU A 74 14.95 6.11 7.09
CA LEU A 74 16.22 6.74 6.79
C LEU A 74 16.05 8.10 6.11
N CYS A 75 15.07 8.22 5.25
CA CYS A 75 14.84 9.42 4.43
C CYS A 75 14.06 10.53 5.16
N GLY A 76 13.24 10.22 6.17
CA GLY A 76 12.45 11.21 6.88
C GLY A 76 13.28 12.42 7.36
N PRO A 77 14.32 12.24 8.20
CA PRO A 77 15.17 13.33 8.67
C PRO A 77 15.94 14.05 7.54
N PHE A 78 16.19 13.34 6.43
CA PHE A 78 16.84 13.93 5.26
C PHE A 78 15.84 14.84 4.50
N LEU A 79 14.64 14.34 4.22
CA LEU A 79 13.59 15.09 3.52
C LEU A 79 13.11 16.32 4.29
N ASP A 80 13.26 16.34 5.61
CA ASP A 80 12.97 17.53 6.42
C ASP A 80 13.92 18.70 6.15
N ARG A 81 15.13 18.44 5.62
CA ARG A 81 16.16 19.45 5.33
C ARG A 81 16.25 19.85 3.87
N PHE A 82 15.70 19.06 2.99
CA PHE A 82 15.73 19.27 1.55
C PHE A 82 14.36 19.66 1.02
N SER A 83 14.33 20.28 -0.14
CA SER A 83 13.11 20.60 -0.84
C SER A 83 12.39 19.33 -1.27
N ARG A 84 11.19 19.08 -0.72
CA ARG A 84 10.33 17.94 -1.07
C ARG A 84 9.93 18.02 -2.53
N LYS A 85 9.61 19.22 -3.02
CA LYS A 85 9.34 19.48 -4.42
C LYS A 85 10.50 19.03 -5.32
N ARG A 86 11.73 19.47 -4.99
CA ARG A 86 12.92 19.08 -5.77
C ARG A 86 13.14 17.56 -5.73
N THR A 87 12.93 16.95 -4.59
CA THR A 87 13.02 15.48 -4.45
C THR A 87 12.04 14.78 -5.36
N ILE A 88 10.76 15.20 -5.38
CA ILE A 88 9.70 14.59 -6.19
C ILE A 88 10.07 14.60 -7.67
N TYR A 89 10.28 15.77 -8.30
CA TYR A 89 10.59 15.79 -9.73
C TYR A 89 11.93 15.18 -10.10
N THR A 90 12.93 15.22 -9.19
CA THR A 90 14.23 14.57 -9.44
C THR A 90 14.08 13.05 -9.46
N LEU A 91 13.29 12.49 -8.54
CA LEU A 91 13.02 11.05 -8.51
C LEU A 91 12.21 10.61 -9.72
N ASP A 92 11.30 11.42 -10.23
CA ASP A 92 10.56 11.13 -11.47
C ASP A 92 11.49 11.16 -12.70
N PHE A 93 12.44 12.11 -12.80
CA PHE A 93 13.47 12.07 -13.85
C PHE A 93 14.35 10.82 -13.75
N ILE A 94 14.76 10.42 -12.53
CA ILE A 94 15.55 9.22 -12.32
C ILE A 94 14.74 7.97 -12.69
N SER A 95 13.46 7.90 -12.33
CA SER A 95 12.56 6.80 -12.71
C SER A 95 12.41 6.71 -14.23
N SER A 96 12.21 7.85 -14.91
CA SER A 96 12.17 7.91 -16.37
C SER A 96 13.46 7.35 -17.00
N ALA A 97 14.61 7.80 -16.54
CA ALA A 97 15.90 7.29 -17.03
C ALA A 97 16.08 5.79 -16.77
N LEU A 98 15.66 5.30 -15.60
CA LEU A 98 15.77 3.89 -15.23
C LEU A 98 14.87 3.01 -16.10
N TYR A 99 13.61 3.41 -16.36
CA TYR A 99 12.74 2.69 -17.29
C TYR A 99 13.25 2.71 -18.73
N LEU A 100 13.89 3.82 -19.16
CA LEU A 100 14.54 3.89 -20.47
C LEU A 100 15.72 2.91 -20.57
N ILE A 101 16.57 2.84 -19.53
CA ILE A 101 17.69 1.88 -19.46
C ILE A 101 17.18 0.44 -19.49
N LEU A 102 16.15 0.12 -18.70
CA LEU A 102 15.53 -1.21 -18.70
C LEU A 102 14.93 -1.56 -20.06
N SER A 103 14.31 -0.58 -20.75
CA SER A 103 13.82 -0.76 -22.13
C SER A 103 14.96 -1.09 -23.09
N ALA A 104 16.07 -0.36 -23.01
CA ALA A 104 17.24 -0.58 -23.87
C ALA A 104 17.87 -1.97 -23.62
N ILE A 105 17.99 -2.39 -22.36
CA ILE A 105 18.49 -3.72 -21.98
C ILE A 105 17.63 -4.83 -22.61
N LEU A 106 16.30 -4.67 -22.56
CA LEU A 106 15.37 -5.62 -23.17
C LEU A 106 15.44 -5.63 -24.69
N MET A 107 15.60 -4.45 -25.33
CA MET A 107 15.72 -4.35 -26.80
C MET A 107 17.04 -4.93 -27.33
N LEU A 108 18.09 -4.96 -26.51
CA LEU A 108 19.40 -5.50 -26.85
C LEU A 108 19.57 -6.98 -26.49
N ASP A 109 18.48 -7.65 -26.02
CA ASP A 109 18.49 -9.03 -25.53
C ASP A 109 19.52 -9.30 -24.41
N LEU A 110 19.91 -8.25 -23.67
CA LEU A 110 20.82 -8.33 -22.51
C LEU A 110 20.09 -8.61 -21.19
N PHE A 111 18.83 -9.01 -21.27
CA PHE A 111 18.00 -9.24 -20.11
C PHE A 111 18.49 -10.43 -19.27
N SER A 112 18.57 -10.22 -17.97
CA SER A 112 18.80 -11.28 -16.99
C SER A 112 18.08 -10.96 -15.68
N PHE A 113 17.72 -11.99 -14.90
CA PHE A 113 17.04 -11.78 -13.62
C PHE A 113 17.84 -10.91 -12.63
N PRO A 114 19.17 -11.05 -12.47
CA PRO A 114 19.96 -10.16 -11.61
C PRO A 114 19.89 -8.68 -12.02
N ILE A 115 19.93 -8.38 -13.31
CA ILE A 115 19.79 -7.00 -13.81
C ILE A 115 18.41 -6.44 -13.46
N LEU A 116 17.37 -7.25 -13.70
CA LEU A 116 16.01 -6.88 -13.31
C LEU A 116 15.88 -6.65 -11.81
N ALA A 117 16.45 -7.54 -10.98
CA ALA A 117 16.42 -7.43 -9.53
C ALA A 117 17.06 -6.12 -9.03
N VAL A 118 18.20 -5.73 -9.60
CA VAL A 118 18.83 -4.42 -9.30
C VAL A 118 17.92 -3.28 -9.71
N GLY A 119 17.35 -3.32 -10.92
CA GLY A 119 16.40 -2.31 -11.39
C GLY A 119 15.16 -2.20 -10.47
N CYS A 120 14.59 -3.33 -10.07
CA CYS A 120 13.45 -3.38 -9.14
C CYS A 120 13.78 -2.85 -7.76
N PHE A 121 14.96 -3.16 -7.21
CA PHE A 121 15.41 -2.61 -5.93
C PHE A 121 15.56 -1.08 -6.00
N LEU A 122 16.14 -0.57 -7.09
CA LEU A 122 16.27 0.88 -7.32
C LEU A 122 14.89 1.54 -7.46
N LEU A 123 13.98 0.96 -8.27
CA LEU A 123 12.61 1.46 -8.43
C LEU A 123 11.84 1.43 -7.10
N GLY A 124 11.95 0.36 -6.32
CA GLY A 124 11.35 0.26 -5.00
C GLY A 124 11.91 1.32 -4.02
N THR A 125 13.22 1.59 -4.09
CA THR A 125 13.87 2.63 -3.28
C THR A 125 13.37 4.02 -3.67
N ILE A 126 13.33 4.32 -4.97
CA ILE A 126 12.82 5.59 -5.50
C ILE A 126 11.37 5.78 -5.09
N SER A 127 10.52 4.77 -5.31
CA SER A 127 9.10 4.79 -4.93
C SER A 127 8.90 5.08 -3.44
N SER A 128 9.73 4.47 -2.60
CA SER A 128 9.67 4.64 -1.15
C SER A 128 10.04 6.07 -0.71
N VAL A 129 11.10 6.65 -1.28
CA VAL A 129 11.48 8.06 -1.02
C VAL A 129 10.44 9.03 -1.57
N TYR A 130 9.95 8.76 -2.78
CA TYR A 130 8.90 9.54 -3.43
C TYR A 130 7.64 9.60 -2.56
N TYR A 131 7.18 8.44 -2.06
CA TYR A 131 6.00 8.36 -1.21
C TYR A 131 6.12 9.25 0.04
N VAL A 132 7.27 9.20 0.74
CA VAL A 132 7.49 10.04 1.94
C VAL A 132 7.53 11.53 1.58
N ALA A 133 8.18 11.88 0.47
CA ALA A 133 8.25 13.27 -0.01
C ALA A 133 6.87 13.77 -0.42
N TYR A 134 6.13 13.00 -1.19
CA TYR A 134 4.78 13.31 -1.68
C TYR A 134 3.78 13.47 -0.54
N ASP A 135 3.71 12.49 0.37
CA ASP A 135 2.78 12.49 1.50
C ASP A 135 3.01 13.69 2.44
N SER A 136 4.26 14.15 2.53
CA SER A 136 4.63 15.33 3.30
C SER A 136 4.43 16.65 2.53
N PHE A 137 4.46 16.65 1.19
CA PHE A 137 4.34 17.83 0.36
C PHE A 137 2.91 18.11 -0.08
N TYR A 138 2.14 17.09 -0.40
CA TYR A 138 0.77 17.21 -0.89
C TYR A 138 -0.15 18.04 0.01
N PRO A 139 -0.14 17.88 1.35
CA PRO A 139 -0.95 18.71 2.25
C PRO A 139 -0.63 20.21 2.20
N LEU A 140 0.62 20.58 1.85
CA LEU A 140 1.03 21.98 1.76
C LEU A 140 0.41 22.73 0.57
N LEU A 141 -0.06 21.97 -0.43
CA LEU A 141 -0.67 22.50 -1.64
C LEU A 141 -2.19 22.61 -1.53
N ILE A 142 -2.78 22.07 -0.45
CA ILE A 142 -4.22 22.06 -0.23
C ILE A 142 -4.62 23.35 0.48
N THR A 143 -5.57 24.09 -0.10
CA THR A 143 -6.16 25.28 0.52
C THR A 143 -7.01 24.90 1.73
N GLU A 144 -7.03 25.79 2.75
CA GLU A 144 -7.80 25.58 3.97
C GLU A 144 -9.27 25.26 3.69
N GLY A 145 -9.81 24.24 4.39
CA GLY A 145 -11.18 23.76 4.22
C GLY A 145 -11.37 22.73 3.11
N ASN A 146 -10.37 22.44 2.27
CA ASN A 146 -10.49 21.52 1.14
C ASN A 146 -9.78 20.17 1.32
N TYR A 147 -9.23 19.85 2.50
CA TYR A 147 -8.50 18.61 2.74
C TYR A 147 -9.31 17.36 2.39
N SER A 148 -10.58 17.30 2.82
CA SER A 148 -11.44 16.14 2.52
C SER A 148 -11.64 15.93 1.01
N LYS A 149 -11.81 17.02 0.25
CA LYS A 149 -11.96 16.94 -1.22
C LYS A 149 -10.66 16.45 -1.89
N ALA A 150 -9.51 17.00 -1.46
CA ALA A 150 -8.21 16.62 -2.00
C ALA A 150 -7.89 15.14 -1.78
N TYR A 151 -8.09 14.63 -0.56
CA TYR A 151 -7.88 13.22 -0.26
C TYR A 151 -8.92 12.30 -0.93
N SER A 152 -10.15 12.78 -1.18
CA SER A 152 -11.11 12.03 -1.99
C SER A 152 -10.64 11.89 -3.44
N ILE A 153 -10.03 12.94 -4.00
CA ILE A 153 -9.42 12.89 -5.35
C ILE A 153 -8.28 11.85 -5.34
N ALA A 154 -7.35 11.93 -4.39
CA ALA A 154 -6.25 10.97 -4.29
C ALA A 154 -6.74 9.51 -4.21
N SER A 155 -7.74 9.23 -3.37
CA SER A 155 -8.35 7.89 -3.27
C SER A 155 -9.04 7.42 -4.55
N THR A 156 -9.67 8.34 -5.30
CA THR A 156 -10.26 8.01 -6.61
C THR A 156 -9.17 7.65 -7.62
N LEU A 157 -8.04 8.36 -7.60
CA LEU A 157 -6.91 8.10 -8.49
C LEU A 157 -6.26 6.75 -8.21
N GLU A 158 -6.09 6.38 -6.93
CA GLU A 158 -5.63 5.02 -6.55
C GLU A 158 -6.57 3.92 -7.08
N THR A 159 -7.87 4.17 -7.05
CA THR A 159 -8.85 3.24 -7.61
C THR A 159 -8.73 3.13 -9.14
N LEU A 160 -8.49 4.25 -9.84
CA LEU A 160 -8.26 4.26 -11.28
C LEU A 160 -6.99 3.49 -11.66
N ALA A 161 -5.93 3.56 -10.85
CA ALA A 161 -4.71 2.78 -11.09
C ALA A 161 -4.97 1.26 -11.12
N MET A 162 -5.93 0.76 -10.31
CA MET A 162 -6.30 -0.66 -10.32
C MET A 162 -6.93 -1.09 -11.66
N ILE A 163 -7.62 -0.17 -12.37
CA ILE A 163 -8.19 -0.44 -13.70
C ILE A 163 -7.10 -0.63 -14.76
N MET A 164 -5.90 -0.08 -14.53
CA MET A 164 -4.78 -0.25 -15.44
C MET A 164 -4.21 -1.68 -15.45
N ILE A 165 -4.45 -2.48 -14.41
CA ILE A 165 -3.95 -3.87 -14.33
C ILE A 165 -4.44 -4.75 -15.49
N PRO A 166 -5.77 -4.87 -15.78
CA PRO A 166 -6.24 -5.62 -16.94
C PRO A 166 -5.74 -5.03 -18.27
N ILE A 167 -5.64 -3.71 -18.39
CA ILE A 167 -5.11 -3.06 -19.58
C ILE A 167 -3.64 -3.43 -19.77
N SER A 168 -2.86 -3.47 -18.69
CA SER A 168 -1.46 -3.89 -18.72
C SER A 168 -1.28 -5.28 -19.30
N ALA A 169 -2.09 -6.26 -18.87
CA ALA A 169 -2.00 -7.62 -19.41
C ALA A 169 -2.37 -7.68 -20.90
N LEU A 170 -3.41 -6.96 -21.32
CA LEU A 170 -3.80 -6.89 -22.73
C LEU A 170 -2.67 -6.32 -23.59
N VAL A 171 -2.07 -5.21 -23.17
CA VAL A 171 -0.96 -4.58 -23.91
C VAL A 171 0.30 -5.43 -23.87
N TYR A 172 0.63 -6.01 -22.70
CA TYR A 172 1.78 -6.92 -22.57
C TYR A 172 1.67 -8.12 -23.53
N ASN A 173 0.51 -8.77 -23.59
CA ASN A 173 0.30 -9.91 -24.48
C ASN A 173 0.24 -9.53 -25.98
N SER A 174 -0.12 -8.27 -26.30
CA SER A 174 -0.24 -7.82 -27.69
C SER A 174 1.06 -7.31 -28.28
N VAL A 175 1.82 -6.50 -27.52
CA VAL A 175 3.00 -5.78 -28.03
C VAL A 175 4.26 -6.00 -27.16
N GLY A 176 4.17 -6.77 -26.09
CA GLY A 176 5.26 -7.06 -25.17
C GLY A 176 5.52 -5.94 -24.15
N ILE A 177 6.61 -6.08 -23.38
CA ILE A 177 6.92 -5.20 -22.26
C ILE A 177 7.60 -3.88 -22.66
N VAL A 178 8.39 -3.89 -23.73
CA VAL A 178 9.21 -2.72 -24.13
C VAL A 178 8.34 -1.48 -24.37
N PRO A 179 7.24 -1.54 -25.14
CA PRO A 179 6.35 -0.39 -25.32
C PRO A 179 5.76 0.14 -24.00
N LEU A 180 5.46 -0.75 -23.05
CA LEU A 180 4.95 -0.35 -21.73
C LEU A 180 5.99 0.41 -20.92
N PHE A 181 7.26 -0.03 -20.97
CA PHE A 181 8.36 0.65 -20.29
C PHE A 181 8.68 2.00 -20.95
N LEU A 182 8.67 2.07 -22.27
CA LEU A 182 8.84 3.33 -23.00
C LEU A 182 7.69 4.31 -22.70
N PHE A 183 6.46 3.82 -22.66
CA PHE A 183 5.31 4.63 -22.24
C PHE A 183 5.52 5.17 -20.82
N ASN A 184 5.95 4.33 -19.88
CA ASN A 184 6.20 4.76 -18.51
C ASN A 184 7.40 5.72 -18.40
N THR A 185 8.43 5.56 -19.24
CA THR A 185 9.49 6.55 -19.39
C THR A 185 8.92 7.93 -19.73
N CYS A 186 8.02 7.99 -20.71
CA CYS A 186 7.38 9.25 -21.12
C CYS A 186 6.48 9.82 -20.01
N THR A 187 5.70 8.98 -19.32
CA THR A 187 4.80 9.44 -18.25
C THR A 187 5.59 10.06 -17.09
N TYR A 188 6.65 9.42 -16.62
CA TYR A 188 7.53 9.97 -15.59
C TYR A 188 8.24 11.25 -16.04
N PHE A 189 8.71 11.29 -17.29
CA PHE A 189 9.35 12.49 -17.81
C PHE A 189 8.40 13.67 -17.88
N ILE A 190 7.17 13.47 -18.38
CA ILE A 190 6.13 14.50 -18.43
C ILE A 190 5.76 14.97 -17.03
N ALA A 191 5.54 14.06 -16.08
CA ALA A 191 5.25 14.38 -14.68
C ALA A 191 6.38 15.22 -14.08
N ALA A 192 7.62 14.81 -14.22
CA ALA A 192 8.79 15.55 -13.73
C ALA A 192 8.87 16.97 -14.31
N VAL A 193 8.69 17.13 -15.62
CA VAL A 193 8.69 18.45 -16.27
C VAL A 193 7.56 19.32 -15.72
N MET A 194 6.35 18.79 -15.57
CA MET A 194 5.22 19.52 -14.98
C MET A 194 5.54 19.97 -13.56
N GLU A 195 6.08 19.10 -12.72
CA GLU A 195 6.36 19.35 -11.32
C GLU A 195 7.48 20.37 -11.08
N THR A 196 8.40 20.55 -12.04
CA THR A 196 9.37 21.65 -11.98
C THR A 196 8.71 23.03 -11.94
N HIS A 197 7.48 23.18 -12.48
CA HIS A 197 6.72 24.43 -12.54
C HIS A 197 5.88 24.73 -11.29
N ILE A 198 5.94 23.87 -10.26
CA ILE A 198 5.30 24.14 -8.96
C ILE A 198 5.99 25.34 -8.32
N GLY A 199 5.22 26.37 -7.97
CA GLY A 199 5.71 27.62 -7.38
C GLY A 199 5.68 27.65 -5.86
N ALA A 200 5.11 26.65 -5.18
CA ALA A 200 4.91 26.64 -3.74
C ALA A 200 6.22 26.86 -2.97
N GLU A 201 6.18 27.77 -2.00
CA GLU A 201 7.28 28.07 -1.08
C GLU A 201 7.33 27.05 0.05
N GLU A 202 8.49 26.47 0.27
CA GLU A 202 8.71 25.49 1.33
C GLU A 202 9.31 26.17 2.59
N LYS A 203 8.52 27.03 3.26
CA LYS A 203 8.92 27.85 4.42
C LYS A 203 9.47 27.05 5.62
N TYR A 204 9.16 25.75 5.70
CA TYR A 204 9.68 24.88 6.76
C TYR A 204 11.20 24.66 6.66
N ILE A 205 11.79 24.75 5.45
CA ILE A 205 13.23 24.52 5.23
C ILE A 205 14.07 25.54 6.03
N GLU A 206 13.67 26.81 6.03
CA GLU A 206 14.40 27.87 6.76
C GLU A 206 14.29 27.68 8.27
N LYS A 207 13.11 27.32 8.77
CA LYS A 207 12.88 27.04 10.20
C LYS A 207 13.69 25.84 10.67
N GLN A 208 13.79 24.79 9.87
CA GLN A 208 14.50 23.56 10.25
C GLN A 208 16.02 23.69 10.11
N LYS A 209 16.53 24.48 9.16
CA LYS A 209 17.96 24.82 9.08
C LYS A 209 18.45 25.55 10.34
N GLN A 210 17.59 26.39 10.96
CA GLN A 210 17.90 27.11 12.18
C GLN A 210 17.83 26.24 13.45
N SER A 211 17.01 25.20 13.45
CA SER A 211 16.83 24.29 14.62
C SER A 211 17.73 23.08 14.62
N SER A 212 18.64 22.93 13.66
CA SER A 212 19.43 21.73 13.47
C SER A 212 20.72 21.69 14.26
N SER A 213 20.61 21.42 15.55
CA SER A 213 21.61 20.67 16.27
C SER A 213 21.22 19.19 16.27
N GLU A 214 22.11 18.33 15.74
CA GLU A 214 22.09 16.87 15.77
C GLU A 214 21.29 16.11 14.70
N VAL A 215 21.96 15.84 13.56
CA VAL A 215 21.59 14.76 12.60
C VAL A 215 22.23 13.42 13.01
N SER A 216 22.51 13.22 14.27
CA SER A 216 23.03 11.93 14.70
C SER A 216 21.89 11.01 15.10
N GLY A 217 21.45 10.10 14.20
CA GLY A 217 20.69 8.97 14.67
C GLY A 217 19.53 8.42 13.89
N GLY A 218 19.46 8.55 12.56
CA GLY A 218 18.36 7.94 11.79
C GLY A 218 18.08 6.50 12.19
N ILE A 219 19.07 5.62 12.06
CA ILE A 219 18.93 4.20 12.45
C ILE A 219 18.85 4.03 13.97
N ARG A 220 19.68 4.73 14.75
CA ARG A 220 19.65 4.62 16.22
C ARG A 220 18.31 5.12 16.77
N ARG A 221 17.78 6.21 16.23
CA ARG A 221 16.47 6.73 16.63
C ARG A 221 15.36 5.75 16.28
N PHE A 222 15.38 5.18 15.06
CA PHE A 222 14.43 4.16 14.66
C PHE A 222 14.48 2.93 15.57
N VAL A 223 15.67 2.37 15.83
CA VAL A 223 15.83 1.23 16.72
C VAL A 223 15.33 1.57 18.12
N SER A 224 15.63 2.78 18.62
CA SER A 224 15.12 3.25 19.91
C SER A 224 13.60 3.38 19.92
N ASP A 225 13.00 3.98 18.89
CA ASP A 225 11.55 4.17 18.80
C ASP A 225 10.82 2.84 18.56
N PHE A 226 11.39 1.95 17.76
CA PHE A 226 10.89 0.58 17.58
C PHE A 226 10.93 -0.21 18.89
N ARG A 227 12.06 -0.15 19.63
CA ARG A 227 12.19 -0.77 20.94
C ARG A 227 11.15 -0.24 21.92
N LYS A 228 10.99 1.07 22.04
CA LYS A 228 9.94 1.69 22.88
C LYS A 228 8.53 1.34 22.44
N GLY A 229 8.30 1.21 21.12
CA GLY A 229 7.04 0.72 20.56
C GLY A 229 6.76 -0.73 20.94
N MET A 230 7.79 -1.60 20.88
CA MET A 230 7.69 -3.00 21.33
C MET A 230 7.44 -3.09 22.84
N GLU A 231 8.16 -2.32 23.66
CA GLU A 231 7.94 -2.24 25.12
C GLU A 231 6.50 -1.81 25.42
N TYR A 232 5.95 -0.84 24.67
CA TYR A 232 4.55 -0.43 24.78
C TYR A 232 3.58 -1.53 24.37
N LEU A 233 3.83 -2.24 23.26
CA LEU A 233 3.00 -3.38 22.86
C LEU A 233 3.01 -4.50 23.92
N TYR A 234 4.15 -4.81 24.51
CA TYR A 234 4.26 -5.81 25.59
C TYR A 234 3.52 -5.38 26.87
N SER A 235 3.48 -4.08 27.19
CA SER A 235 2.75 -3.59 28.34
C SER A 235 1.23 -3.65 28.18
N GLU A 236 0.74 -3.60 26.93
CA GLU A 236 -0.68 -3.58 26.57
C GLU A 236 -1.12 -4.90 25.93
N LYS A 237 -1.53 -5.87 26.76
CA LYS A 237 -1.91 -7.23 26.32
C LYS A 237 -2.91 -7.28 25.16
N GLY A 238 -3.84 -6.32 25.08
CA GLY A 238 -4.83 -6.25 24.00
C GLY A 238 -4.20 -5.80 22.68
N LEU A 239 -3.34 -4.78 22.71
CA LEU A 239 -2.59 -4.32 21.52
C LEU A 239 -1.59 -5.37 21.05
N LEU A 240 -0.94 -6.07 21.99
CA LEU A 240 -0.04 -7.16 21.67
C LEU A 240 -0.75 -8.31 20.92
N ALA A 241 -1.93 -8.72 21.42
CA ALA A 241 -2.75 -9.74 20.76
C ALA A 241 -3.16 -9.32 19.34
N ILE A 242 -3.58 -8.06 19.18
CA ILE A 242 -3.92 -7.51 17.84
C ILE A 242 -2.68 -7.51 16.95
N ALA A 243 -1.51 -7.06 17.43
CA ALA A 243 -0.28 -7.03 16.65
C ALA A 243 0.14 -8.43 16.21
N ILE A 244 0.16 -9.40 17.11
CA ILE A 244 0.50 -10.81 16.79
C ILE A 244 -0.44 -11.36 15.72
N TYR A 245 -1.75 -11.20 15.88
CA TYR A 245 -2.71 -11.65 14.87
C TYR A 245 -2.44 -11.03 13.50
N PHE A 246 -2.21 -9.71 13.44
CA PHE A 246 -1.98 -9.03 12.16
C PHE A 246 -0.63 -9.37 11.54
N VAL A 247 0.38 -9.79 12.29
CA VAL A 247 1.62 -10.38 11.75
C VAL A 247 1.32 -11.69 11.02
N PHE A 248 0.54 -12.60 11.63
CA PHE A 248 0.11 -13.83 10.96
C PHE A 248 -0.79 -13.56 9.75
N SER A 249 -1.70 -12.60 9.86
CA SER A 249 -2.55 -12.17 8.74
C SER A 249 -1.72 -11.59 7.59
N SER A 250 -0.70 -10.78 7.88
CA SER A 250 0.22 -10.22 6.89
C SER A 250 1.09 -11.31 6.26
N PHE A 251 1.55 -12.28 7.05
CA PHE A 251 2.26 -13.45 6.53
C PHE A 251 1.40 -14.25 5.54
N ALA A 252 0.16 -14.57 5.92
CA ALA A 252 -0.77 -15.29 5.05
C ALA A 252 -1.13 -14.47 3.81
N GLY A 253 -1.34 -13.16 3.96
CA GLY A 253 -1.56 -12.23 2.85
C GLY A 253 -0.37 -12.14 1.90
N GLY A 254 0.86 -12.14 2.42
CA GLY A 254 2.09 -12.19 1.63
C GLY A 254 2.20 -13.49 0.83
N ALA A 255 1.94 -14.63 1.46
CA ALA A 255 1.90 -15.93 0.80
C ALA A 255 0.87 -15.96 -0.33
N THR A 256 -0.37 -15.55 -0.07
CA THR A 256 -1.44 -15.49 -1.07
C THR A 256 -1.07 -14.54 -2.21
N GLY A 257 -0.58 -13.34 -1.90
CA GLY A 257 -0.22 -12.33 -2.91
C GLY A 257 0.87 -12.79 -3.86
N SER A 258 1.88 -13.53 -3.39
CA SER A 258 2.97 -14.03 -4.23
C SER A 258 2.62 -15.31 -5.01
N LEU A 259 1.65 -16.10 -4.57
CA LEU A 259 1.35 -17.39 -5.17
C LEU A 259 0.16 -17.36 -6.13
N THR A 260 -0.75 -16.40 -5.98
CA THR A 260 -2.03 -16.42 -6.72
C THR A 260 -1.85 -16.22 -8.23
N LEU A 261 -1.11 -15.20 -8.67
CA LEU A 261 -0.88 -14.97 -10.10
C LEU A 261 -0.14 -16.14 -10.76
N PRO A 262 0.98 -16.66 -10.20
CA PRO A 262 1.64 -17.87 -10.70
C PRO A 262 0.69 -19.07 -10.82
N TYR A 263 -0.15 -19.29 -9.82
CA TYR A 263 -1.13 -20.37 -9.82
C TYR A 263 -2.13 -20.25 -10.98
N PHE A 264 -2.73 -19.10 -11.17
CA PHE A 264 -3.69 -18.90 -12.26
C PHE A 264 -3.00 -19.05 -13.62
N LYS A 265 -1.80 -18.47 -13.78
CA LYS A 265 -1.05 -18.53 -15.04
C LYS A 265 -0.62 -19.96 -15.40
N SER A 266 -0.31 -20.81 -14.41
CA SER A 266 0.06 -22.20 -14.64
C SER A 266 -1.13 -23.15 -14.80
N THR A 267 -2.30 -22.80 -14.25
CA THR A 267 -3.46 -23.70 -14.16
C THR A 267 -4.47 -23.48 -15.28
N PHE A 268 -4.64 -22.24 -15.74
CA PHE A 268 -5.68 -21.87 -16.71
C PHE A 268 -5.06 -21.39 -18.02
N HIS A 269 -5.73 -21.70 -19.13
CA HIS A 269 -5.45 -21.04 -20.41
C HIS A 269 -5.79 -19.54 -20.27
N ASN A 270 -4.85 -18.64 -20.63
CA ASN A 270 -4.95 -17.20 -20.35
C ASN A 270 -5.19 -16.88 -18.86
N GLY A 271 -4.43 -17.54 -17.98
CA GLY A 271 -4.64 -17.51 -16.53
C GLY A 271 -4.52 -16.11 -15.91
N GLU A 272 -3.78 -15.19 -16.52
CA GLU A 272 -3.69 -13.78 -16.11
C GLU A 272 -5.05 -13.06 -16.19
N TYR A 273 -5.88 -13.36 -17.21
CA TYR A 273 -7.23 -12.78 -17.30
C TYR A 273 -8.19 -13.40 -16.29
N VAL A 274 -8.07 -14.71 -16.04
CA VAL A 274 -8.84 -15.37 -14.97
C VAL A 274 -8.47 -14.81 -13.61
N TYR A 275 -7.17 -14.61 -13.35
CA TYR A 275 -6.68 -13.94 -12.15
C TYR A 275 -7.31 -12.55 -11.99
N MET A 276 -7.29 -11.74 -13.06
CA MET A 276 -7.85 -10.38 -13.03
C MET A 276 -9.36 -10.37 -12.78
N MET A 277 -10.11 -11.30 -13.36
CA MET A 277 -11.55 -11.42 -13.09
C MET A 277 -11.82 -11.77 -11.63
N VAL A 278 -11.11 -12.74 -11.10
CA VAL A 278 -11.29 -13.21 -9.70
C VAL A 278 -10.88 -12.12 -8.71
N TRP A 279 -9.69 -11.53 -8.86
CA TRP A 279 -9.19 -10.49 -7.97
C TRP A 279 -9.86 -9.13 -8.19
N GLY A 280 -10.30 -8.85 -9.41
CA GLY A 280 -11.15 -7.70 -9.72
C GLY A 280 -12.45 -7.69 -8.92
N MET A 281 -13.07 -8.86 -8.70
CA MET A 281 -14.25 -8.98 -7.83
C MET A 281 -13.94 -8.63 -6.37
N MET A 282 -12.72 -8.90 -5.89
CA MET A 282 -12.31 -8.44 -4.56
C MET A 282 -12.24 -6.90 -4.50
N ALA A 283 -11.72 -6.24 -5.54
CA ALA A 283 -11.70 -4.78 -5.61
C ALA A 283 -13.11 -4.18 -5.61
N VAL A 284 -14.05 -4.76 -6.37
CA VAL A 284 -15.48 -4.40 -6.36
C VAL A 284 -16.07 -4.58 -4.95
N GLY A 285 -15.78 -5.73 -4.32
CA GLY A 285 -16.22 -6.02 -2.95
C GLY A 285 -15.69 -4.98 -1.94
N ARG A 286 -14.42 -4.56 -2.06
CA ARG A 286 -13.83 -3.49 -1.22
C ARG A 286 -14.55 -2.16 -1.42
N GLY A 287 -14.86 -1.79 -2.65
CA GLY A 287 -15.63 -0.57 -2.95
C GLY A 287 -17.00 -0.57 -2.30
N ILE A 288 -17.76 -1.67 -2.45
CA ILE A 288 -19.07 -1.85 -1.83
C ILE A 288 -18.96 -1.89 -0.29
N GLY A 289 -17.98 -2.60 0.25
CA GLY A 289 -17.70 -2.62 1.69
C GLY A 289 -17.42 -1.24 2.26
N GLY A 290 -16.62 -0.43 1.54
CA GLY A 290 -16.37 0.98 1.90
C GLY A 290 -17.65 1.80 1.93
N PHE A 291 -18.52 1.67 0.90
CA PHE A 291 -19.80 2.36 0.85
C PHE A 291 -20.76 1.93 1.97
N ILE A 292 -20.82 0.63 2.29
CA ILE A 292 -21.60 0.11 3.41
C ILE A 292 -21.12 0.77 4.72
N HIS A 293 -19.82 0.78 4.99
CA HIS A 293 -19.26 1.36 6.21
C HIS A 293 -19.41 2.89 6.30
N TYR A 294 -19.50 3.57 5.16
CA TYR A 294 -19.82 4.99 5.12
C TYR A 294 -21.24 5.27 5.63
N LYS A 295 -22.21 4.41 5.29
CA LYS A 295 -23.62 4.58 5.68
C LYS A 295 -24.01 3.91 6.98
N VAL A 296 -23.39 2.77 7.28
CA VAL A 296 -23.78 1.91 8.41
C VAL A 296 -22.70 1.90 9.48
N ARG A 297 -23.04 2.42 10.65
CA ARG A 297 -22.16 2.35 11.83
C ARG A 297 -22.32 1.00 12.53
N LEU A 298 -21.20 0.32 12.76
CA LEU A 298 -21.20 -0.95 13.50
C LEU A 298 -21.56 -0.71 14.98
N PRO A 299 -22.38 -1.60 15.58
CA PRO A 299 -22.75 -1.49 16.99
C PRO A 299 -21.49 -1.68 17.86
N VAL A 300 -21.19 -0.68 18.68
CA VAL A 300 -19.96 -0.59 19.49
C VAL A 300 -19.73 -1.84 20.33
N GLN A 301 -20.77 -2.31 21.04
CA GLN A 301 -20.69 -3.46 21.95
C GLN A 301 -20.40 -4.79 21.22
N ARG A 302 -20.64 -4.87 19.90
CA ARG A 302 -20.47 -6.08 19.10
C ARG A 302 -19.25 -6.04 18.19
N LYS A 303 -18.48 -4.95 18.16
CA LYS A 303 -17.31 -4.81 17.26
C LYS A 303 -16.32 -5.95 17.41
N PHE A 304 -16.04 -6.41 18.64
CA PHE A 304 -15.17 -7.57 18.87
C PHE A 304 -15.70 -8.85 18.23
N VAL A 305 -16.99 -9.16 18.43
CA VAL A 305 -17.60 -10.38 17.89
C VAL A 305 -17.62 -10.33 16.37
N ILE A 306 -17.95 -9.17 15.81
CA ILE A 306 -17.93 -8.94 14.34
C ILE A 306 -16.50 -9.12 13.81
N ALA A 307 -15.49 -8.54 14.47
CA ALA A 307 -14.10 -8.68 14.06
C ALA A 307 -13.64 -10.14 14.07
N LEU A 308 -13.93 -10.88 15.15
CA LEU A 308 -13.57 -12.29 15.26
C LEU A 308 -14.24 -13.13 14.17
N PHE A 309 -15.54 -12.91 13.94
CA PHE A 309 -16.28 -13.57 12.85
C PHE A 309 -15.65 -13.25 11.48
N VAL A 310 -15.34 -11.98 11.22
CA VAL A 310 -14.70 -11.53 9.98
C VAL A 310 -13.33 -12.20 9.80
N TYR A 311 -12.49 -12.25 10.84
CA TYR A 311 -11.15 -12.87 10.75
C TYR A 311 -11.22 -14.37 10.45
N ILE A 312 -12.14 -15.08 11.12
CA ILE A 312 -12.38 -16.51 10.86
C ILE A 312 -12.88 -16.72 9.42
N THR A 313 -13.89 -15.95 9.00
CA THR A 313 -14.49 -16.08 7.67
C THR A 313 -13.50 -15.75 6.56
N LEU A 314 -12.68 -14.68 6.72
CA LEU A 314 -11.62 -14.34 5.77
C LEU A 314 -10.63 -15.51 5.61
N SER A 315 -10.15 -16.08 6.72
CA SER A 315 -9.21 -17.20 6.67
C SER A 315 -9.81 -18.42 5.98
N LEU A 316 -11.09 -18.72 6.20
CA LEU A 316 -11.77 -19.84 5.54
C LEU A 316 -11.97 -19.59 4.05
N LEU A 317 -12.44 -18.41 3.66
CA LEU A 317 -12.68 -18.06 2.26
C LEU A 317 -11.36 -18.05 1.47
N GLU A 318 -10.34 -17.32 1.95
CA GLU A 318 -9.05 -17.21 1.27
C GLU A 318 -8.27 -18.54 1.30
N GLY A 319 -8.46 -19.37 2.33
CA GLY A 319 -7.83 -20.69 2.42
C GLY A 319 -8.43 -21.73 1.50
N SER A 320 -9.66 -21.56 1.04
CA SER A 320 -10.38 -22.60 0.29
C SER A 320 -10.76 -22.22 -1.14
N TYR A 321 -10.76 -20.95 -1.52
CA TYR A 321 -11.33 -20.51 -2.81
C TYR A 321 -10.70 -21.18 -4.03
N LEU A 322 -9.41 -21.52 -4.01
CA LEU A 322 -8.72 -22.16 -5.14
C LEU A 322 -9.17 -23.60 -5.43
N TYR A 323 -9.99 -24.20 -4.57
CA TYR A 323 -10.56 -25.53 -4.78
C TYR A 323 -11.91 -25.51 -5.50
N PHE A 324 -12.44 -24.33 -5.76
CA PHE A 324 -13.75 -24.15 -6.37
C PHE A 324 -13.65 -23.70 -7.84
N PRO A 325 -14.72 -23.83 -8.63
CA PRO A 325 -14.75 -23.31 -9.99
C PRO A 325 -14.68 -21.75 -10.00
N VAL A 326 -14.23 -21.18 -11.12
CA VAL A 326 -13.91 -19.75 -11.25
C VAL A 326 -15.05 -18.82 -10.79
N TRP A 327 -16.29 -19.14 -11.13
CA TRP A 327 -17.45 -18.32 -10.72
C TRP A 327 -17.64 -18.28 -9.20
N VAL A 328 -17.36 -19.41 -8.49
CA VAL A 328 -17.37 -19.44 -7.02
C VAL A 328 -16.20 -18.66 -6.46
N MET A 329 -14.99 -18.80 -7.04
CA MET A 329 -13.82 -17.98 -6.66
C MET A 329 -14.15 -16.49 -6.72
N MET A 330 -14.85 -16.03 -7.78
CA MET A 330 -15.26 -14.63 -7.92
C MET A 330 -16.19 -14.19 -6.80
N ILE A 331 -17.18 -15.00 -6.44
CA ILE A 331 -18.10 -14.70 -5.32
C ILE A 331 -17.34 -14.66 -3.99
N MET A 332 -16.46 -15.65 -3.74
CA MET A 332 -15.67 -15.70 -2.52
C MET A 332 -14.73 -14.49 -2.42
N CYS A 333 -14.04 -14.12 -3.49
CA CYS A 333 -13.19 -12.93 -3.52
C CYS A 333 -13.98 -11.63 -3.33
N PHE A 334 -15.19 -11.53 -3.89
CA PHE A 334 -16.09 -10.41 -3.63
C PHE A 334 -16.42 -10.29 -2.13
N CYS A 335 -16.77 -11.38 -1.47
CA CYS A 335 -17.03 -11.42 -0.03
C CYS A 335 -15.76 -11.06 0.79
N VAL A 336 -14.59 -11.58 0.38
CA VAL A 336 -13.28 -11.22 0.97
C VAL A 336 -13.05 -9.72 0.88
N GLY A 337 -13.38 -9.09 -0.24
CA GLY A 337 -13.28 -7.63 -0.41
C GLY A 337 -14.09 -6.85 0.63
N ILE A 338 -15.36 -7.19 0.81
CA ILE A 338 -16.26 -6.55 1.80
C ILE A 338 -15.73 -6.77 3.23
N LEU A 339 -15.41 -8.01 3.57
CA LEU A 339 -14.94 -8.38 4.90
C LEU A 339 -13.56 -7.77 5.23
N GLY A 340 -12.68 -7.66 4.23
CA GLY A 340 -11.38 -7.03 4.36
C GLY A 340 -11.47 -5.56 4.77
N VAL A 341 -12.40 -4.80 4.17
CA VAL A 341 -12.66 -3.41 4.58
C VAL A 341 -13.22 -3.35 6.00
N THR A 342 -14.09 -4.30 6.37
CA THR A 342 -14.64 -4.39 7.73
C THR A 342 -13.52 -4.65 8.74
N SER A 343 -12.64 -5.61 8.47
CA SER A 343 -11.46 -5.91 9.28
C SER A 343 -10.58 -4.67 9.49
N TYR A 344 -10.25 -3.99 8.38
CA TYR A 344 -9.40 -2.78 8.38
C TYR A 344 -10.02 -1.66 9.24
N ASN A 345 -11.31 -1.35 9.01
CA ASN A 345 -12.00 -0.25 9.69
C ASN A 345 -12.14 -0.51 11.20
N ILE A 346 -12.50 -1.72 11.63
CA ILE A 346 -12.59 -2.05 13.05
C ILE A 346 -11.22 -1.88 13.72
N ARG A 347 -10.17 -2.45 13.12
CA ARG A 347 -8.81 -2.38 13.67
C ARG A 347 -8.33 -0.95 13.77
N ILE A 348 -8.36 -0.19 12.65
CA ILE A 348 -7.74 1.14 12.62
C ILE A 348 -8.49 2.10 13.54
N SER A 349 -9.83 2.12 13.49
CA SER A 349 -10.60 3.02 14.34
C SER A 349 -10.40 2.72 15.82
N ALA A 350 -10.39 1.45 16.20
CA ALA A 350 -10.22 1.06 17.59
C ALA A 350 -8.81 1.35 18.13
N THR A 351 -7.76 1.01 17.36
CA THR A 351 -6.38 1.25 17.80
C THR A 351 -6.04 2.73 17.85
N GLN A 352 -6.49 3.52 16.86
CA GLN A 352 -6.28 4.97 16.86
C GLN A 352 -7.01 5.70 17.98
N HIS A 353 -8.13 5.18 18.44
CA HIS A 353 -8.85 5.73 19.59
C HIS A 353 -8.22 5.32 20.92
N TYR A 354 -7.77 4.07 21.04
CA TYR A 354 -7.24 3.52 22.29
C TYR A 354 -5.82 4.02 22.61
N VAL A 355 -4.97 4.19 21.60
CA VAL A 355 -3.56 4.59 21.78
C VAL A 355 -3.49 6.11 22.04
N PRO A 356 -2.84 6.57 23.13
CA PRO A 356 -2.62 7.99 23.40
C PRO A 356 -1.85 8.69 22.28
N ASP A 357 -2.16 9.95 22.01
CA ASP A 357 -1.60 10.71 20.86
C ASP A 357 -0.07 10.74 20.88
N GLU A 358 0.56 10.84 22.05
CA GLU A 358 2.01 10.87 22.22
C GLU A 358 2.69 9.54 21.82
N ARG A 359 1.95 8.45 21.78
CA ARG A 359 2.45 7.10 21.48
C ARG A 359 1.99 6.57 20.11
N LYS A 360 1.01 7.24 19.46
CA LYS A 360 0.46 6.80 18.16
C LYS A 360 1.52 6.60 17.09
N GLY A 361 2.46 7.54 16.95
CA GLY A 361 3.52 7.44 15.97
C GLY A 361 4.41 6.20 16.16
N ARG A 362 4.82 5.94 17.41
CA ARG A 362 5.64 4.75 17.72
C ARG A 362 4.86 3.45 17.56
N PHE A 363 3.62 3.42 18.01
CA PHE A 363 2.73 2.27 17.83
C PHE A 363 2.53 1.95 16.34
N ASN A 364 2.14 2.93 15.52
CA ASN A 364 1.90 2.75 14.10
C ASN A 364 3.17 2.33 13.35
N GLY A 365 4.32 2.94 13.67
CA GLY A 365 5.61 2.56 13.09
C GLY A 365 6.01 1.12 13.43
N THR A 366 5.91 0.74 14.71
CA THR A 366 6.22 -0.64 15.14
C THR A 366 5.25 -1.65 14.54
N PHE A 367 3.95 -1.37 14.58
CA PHE A 367 2.91 -2.21 14.00
C PHE A 367 3.10 -2.37 12.48
N GLY A 368 3.37 -1.28 11.76
CA GLY A 368 3.64 -1.29 10.32
C GLY A 368 4.88 -2.12 9.98
N THR A 369 5.98 -1.94 10.71
CA THR A 369 7.23 -2.72 10.52
C THR A 369 6.99 -4.22 10.72
N LEU A 370 6.29 -4.61 11.80
CA LEU A 370 5.97 -6.01 12.06
C LEU A 370 5.13 -6.62 10.95
N ASN A 371 4.11 -5.90 10.47
CA ASN A 371 3.27 -6.38 9.37
C ASN A 371 4.05 -6.50 8.05
N THR A 372 4.90 -5.52 7.73
CA THR A 372 5.77 -5.60 6.54
C THR A 372 6.70 -6.79 6.61
N LEU A 373 7.35 -7.04 7.74
CA LEU A 373 8.18 -8.23 7.94
C LEU A 373 7.35 -9.51 7.80
N GLY A 374 6.14 -9.56 8.36
CA GLY A 374 5.22 -10.67 8.17
C GLY A 374 4.94 -10.93 6.69
N THR A 375 4.61 -9.89 5.92
CA THR A 375 4.34 -9.99 4.47
C THR A 375 5.57 -10.49 3.70
N LEU A 376 6.75 -9.93 3.94
CA LEU A 376 7.99 -10.33 3.27
C LEU A 376 8.36 -11.79 3.58
N CYS A 377 8.26 -12.20 4.85
CA CYS A 377 8.46 -13.60 5.25
C CYS A 377 7.45 -14.53 4.58
N GLY A 378 6.17 -14.13 4.53
CA GLY A 378 5.13 -14.89 3.85
C GLY A 378 5.42 -15.09 2.36
N GLN A 379 5.82 -14.04 1.67
CA GLN A 379 6.20 -14.09 0.25
C GLN A 379 7.37 -15.04 0.00
N LEU A 380 8.47 -14.88 0.76
CA LEU A 380 9.67 -15.69 0.57
C LEU A 380 9.45 -17.18 0.89
N ILE A 381 8.85 -17.45 2.06
CA ILE A 381 8.64 -18.83 2.52
C ILE A 381 7.65 -19.53 1.60
N ALA A 382 6.53 -18.88 1.26
CA ALA A 382 5.55 -19.48 0.37
C ALA A 382 6.10 -19.67 -1.06
N GLY A 383 6.86 -18.69 -1.58
CA GLY A 383 7.53 -18.82 -2.88
C GLY A 383 8.50 -20.00 -2.92
N ALA A 384 9.34 -20.15 -1.88
CA ALA A 384 10.27 -21.28 -1.78
C ALA A 384 9.55 -22.63 -1.66
N LEU A 385 8.48 -22.70 -0.87
CA LEU A 385 7.68 -23.92 -0.73
C LEU A 385 6.95 -24.29 -2.03
N ALA A 386 6.59 -23.31 -2.86
CA ALA A 386 5.87 -23.54 -4.11
C ALA A 386 6.69 -24.27 -5.19
N GLU A 387 8.01 -24.36 -5.03
CA GLU A 387 8.87 -25.20 -5.90
C GLU A 387 8.69 -26.70 -5.62
N PHE A 388 8.18 -27.08 -4.42
CA PHE A 388 8.08 -28.48 -3.97
C PHE A 388 6.66 -28.90 -3.64
N LEU A 389 5.78 -27.98 -3.30
CA LEU A 389 4.42 -28.24 -2.82
C LEU A 389 3.37 -27.59 -3.69
N PRO A 390 2.16 -28.16 -3.79
CA PRO A 390 1.07 -27.55 -4.51
C PRO A 390 0.67 -26.20 -3.91
N VAL A 391 0.56 -25.17 -4.75
CA VAL A 391 0.22 -23.80 -4.34
C VAL A 391 -1.05 -23.75 -3.49
N ARG A 392 -2.09 -24.53 -3.85
CA ARG A 392 -3.34 -24.61 -3.07
C ARG A 392 -3.08 -25.00 -1.62
N ALA A 393 -2.24 -26.00 -1.39
CA ALA A 393 -1.92 -26.49 -0.05
C ALA A 393 -1.15 -25.43 0.77
N ILE A 394 -0.24 -24.70 0.14
CA ILE A 394 0.54 -23.65 0.81
C ILE A 394 -0.38 -22.51 1.25
N ILE A 395 -1.24 -22.01 0.36
CA ILE A 395 -2.21 -20.95 0.70
C ILE A 395 -3.16 -21.41 1.79
N SER A 396 -3.71 -22.63 1.67
CA SER A 396 -4.61 -23.19 2.70
C SER A 396 -3.90 -23.34 4.05
N SER A 397 -2.65 -23.78 4.07
CA SER A 397 -1.87 -23.91 5.31
C SER A 397 -1.58 -22.55 5.95
N ALA A 398 -1.18 -21.55 5.15
CA ALA A 398 -0.95 -20.19 5.64
C ALA A 398 -2.24 -19.59 6.23
N MET A 399 -3.37 -19.76 5.55
CA MET A 399 -4.67 -19.31 6.03
C MET A 399 -5.20 -20.10 7.23
N PHE A 400 -4.86 -21.38 7.32
CA PHE A 400 -5.15 -22.19 8.51
C PHE A 400 -4.36 -21.71 9.73
N ILE A 401 -3.09 -21.34 9.57
CA ILE A 401 -2.29 -20.71 10.63
C ILE A 401 -2.92 -19.38 11.05
N ASN A 402 -3.38 -18.56 10.09
CA ASN A 402 -4.09 -17.31 10.37
C ASN A 402 -5.42 -17.56 11.10
N LEU A 403 -6.17 -18.60 10.73
CA LEU A 403 -7.39 -19.04 11.42
C LEU A 403 -7.10 -19.41 12.88
N LEU A 404 -6.06 -20.19 13.12
CA LEU A 404 -5.64 -20.54 14.48
C LEU A 404 -5.23 -19.28 15.27
N ALA A 405 -4.51 -18.36 14.66
CA ALA A 405 -4.17 -17.07 15.29
C ALA A 405 -5.44 -16.26 15.62
N ALA A 406 -6.46 -16.22 14.76
CA ALA A 406 -7.73 -15.57 15.07
C ALA A 406 -8.41 -16.21 16.30
N ILE A 407 -8.47 -17.51 16.36
CA ILE A 407 -9.13 -18.25 17.46
C ILE A 407 -8.32 -18.14 18.75
N PHE A 408 -7.02 -18.48 18.71
CA PHE A 408 -6.20 -18.59 19.91
C PHE A 408 -5.65 -17.26 20.41
N VAL A 409 -5.29 -16.33 19.53
CA VAL A 409 -4.73 -15.03 19.96
C VAL A 409 -5.85 -14.04 20.23
N ILE A 410 -6.76 -13.83 19.27
CA ILE A 410 -7.87 -12.87 19.44
C ILE A 410 -8.99 -13.45 20.30
N GLY A 411 -9.37 -14.72 20.08
CA GLY A 411 -10.45 -15.38 20.81
C GLY A 411 -10.13 -15.57 22.30
N PHE A 412 -8.99 -16.17 22.66
CA PHE A 412 -8.59 -16.29 24.06
C PHE A 412 -8.15 -14.97 24.68
N GLY A 413 -7.61 -14.03 23.86
CA GLY A 413 -7.32 -12.67 24.26
C GLY A 413 -8.55 -11.77 24.44
N ALA A 414 -9.77 -12.30 24.31
CA ALA A 414 -11.03 -11.55 24.27
C ALA A 414 -11.19 -10.53 25.42
N LYS A 415 -10.78 -10.89 26.65
CA LYS A 415 -10.86 -9.99 27.81
C LYS A 415 -10.12 -8.66 27.60
N HIS A 416 -8.99 -8.70 26.91
CA HIS A 416 -8.16 -7.52 26.64
C HIS A 416 -8.51 -6.85 25.33
N VAL A 417 -8.78 -7.63 24.26
CA VAL A 417 -9.12 -7.10 22.93
C VAL A 417 -10.49 -6.43 22.91
N LYS A 418 -11.49 -6.94 23.66
CA LYS A 418 -12.79 -6.28 23.82
C LYS A 418 -12.68 -4.87 24.36
N LYS A 419 -11.74 -4.62 25.28
CA LYS A 419 -11.51 -3.26 25.83
C LYS A 419 -11.06 -2.26 24.77
N ILE A 420 -10.43 -2.75 23.70
CA ILE A 420 -9.94 -1.91 22.58
C ILE A 420 -11.01 -1.79 21.51
N TYR A 421 -11.62 -2.91 21.07
CA TYR A 421 -12.58 -2.92 19.96
C TYR A 421 -13.96 -2.38 20.32
N ASN A 422 -14.41 -2.58 21.54
CA ASN A 422 -15.75 -2.16 21.98
C ASN A 422 -15.79 -0.75 22.61
N VAL A 423 -14.83 0.11 22.27
CA VAL A 423 -14.84 1.52 22.70
C VAL A 423 -15.71 2.35 21.77
N GLN A 424 -16.49 3.30 22.33
CA GLN A 424 -17.22 4.31 21.56
C GLN A 424 -16.21 5.26 20.86
N ASN A 425 -16.38 5.42 19.55
CA ASN A 425 -15.66 6.43 18.77
C ASN A 425 -16.37 7.77 18.88
#